data_8852a7504e3e65584db0e78dcbf60e77
#
_entry.id   8852a7504e3e65584db0e78dcbf60e77
#
_cell.length_a   1.000
_cell.length_b   1.000
_cell.length_c   1.000
_cell.angle_alpha   90.00
_cell.angle_beta   90.00
_cell.angle_gamma   90.00
#
_symmetry.space_group_name_H-M   'P 1'
#
loop_
_entity.id
_entity.type
_entity.pdbx_description
1 polymer ?
#
loop_
_entity_poly.entity_id
_entity_poly.type
_entity_poly.pdbx_seq_one_letter_code
_entity_poly.pdbx_strand_id
1 'polypeptide(L)'
;VRPIHEAQLGDLCPVLVLTRELVRPHLGTVTVAPIRSKGRGLSTELSLGEGNGVEDGSVVDCDGVTTIPVSALGVNRGFLLPAQEVLLSRALRSAFDLES
;
A
#
# COMPACT_ATOMS: atom_id res chain seq x y z
N VAL A 1 7.99 -5.32 -8.20
CA VAL A 1 7.08 -4.19 -8.39
C VAL A 1 5.87 -4.33 -7.47
N ARG A 2 5.52 -3.26 -6.78
CA ARG A 2 4.36 -3.26 -5.88
C ARG A 2 3.19 -2.56 -6.56
N PRO A 3 2.14 -3.30 -6.93
CA PRO A 3 0.98 -2.70 -7.59
C PRO A 3 0.06 -1.99 -6.59
N ILE A 4 -0.69 -1.04 -7.12
CA ILE A 4 -1.76 -0.35 -6.41
C ILE A 4 -3.07 -0.76 -7.08
N HIS A 5 -3.99 -1.32 -6.31
CA HIS A 5 -5.30 -1.75 -6.79
C HIS A 5 -6.41 -1.09 -6.00
N GLU A 6 -7.58 -0.99 -6.60
CA GLU A 6 -8.78 -0.73 -5.82
C GLU A 6 -9.13 -2.00 -5.03
N ALA A 7 -9.67 -1.83 -3.84
CA ALA A 7 -10.10 -2.95 -3.01
C ALA A 7 -11.33 -2.56 -2.18
N GLN A 8 -12.14 -3.55 -1.85
CA GLN A 8 -13.30 -3.37 -1.00
C GLN A 8 -12.89 -3.64 0.46
N LEU A 9 -12.68 -2.56 1.22
CA LEU A 9 -12.31 -2.61 2.63
C LEU A 9 -13.38 -1.91 3.48
N GLY A 10 -14.64 -2.33 3.33
CA GLY A 10 -15.77 -1.56 3.81
C GLY A 10 -16.20 -0.61 2.71
N ASP A 11 -15.43 0.46 2.49
CA ASP A 11 -15.58 1.32 1.32
C ASP A 11 -14.60 0.90 0.24
N LEU A 12 -14.87 1.26 -1.02
CA LEU A 12 -13.95 1.05 -2.11
C LEU A 12 -12.80 2.06 -1.98
N CYS A 13 -11.57 1.58 -1.86
CA CYS A 13 -10.41 2.45 -1.73
C CYS A 13 -9.18 1.83 -2.39
N PRO A 14 -8.20 2.65 -2.81
CA PRO A 14 -6.95 2.10 -3.31
C PRO A 14 -6.12 1.50 -2.17
N VAL A 15 -5.38 0.44 -2.49
CA VAL A 15 -4.47 -0.23 -1.56
C VAL A 15 -3.14 -0.51 -2.24
N LEU A 16 -2.06 -0.48 -1.47
CA LEU A 16 -0.74 -0.91 -1.93
C LEU A 16 -0.56 -2.38 -1.56
N VAL A 17 -0.24 -3.23 -2.54
CA VAL A 17 0.00 -4.65 -2.29
C VAL A 17 1.42 -4.82 -1.74
N LEU A 18 1.53 -5.36 -0.53
CA LEU A 18 2.80 -5.57 0.16
C LEU A 18 3.37 -6.96 -0.04
N THR A 19 2.53 -7.96 -0.33
CA THR A 19 2.98 -9.33 -0.54
C THR A 19 3.97 -9.42 -1.69
N ARG A 20 5.03 -10.19 -1.50
CA ARG A 20 6.10 -10.35 -2.49
C ARG A 20 5.54 -10.86 -3.82
N GLU A 21 6.04 -10.29 -4.90
CA GLU A 21 5.62 -10.63 -6.25
C GLU A 21 5.76 -12.13 -6.57
N LEU A 22 6.86 -12.74 -6.12
CA LEU A 22 7.16 -14.15 -6.41
C LEU A 22 6.15 -15.12 -5.80
N VAL A 23 5.49 -14.77 -4.71
CA VAL A 23 4.56 -15.66 -4.01
C VAL A 23 3.09 -15.34 -4.28
N ARG A 24 2.78 -14.14 -4.82
CA ARG A 24 1.39 -13.73 -5.06
C ARG A 24 0.57 -14.72 -5.88
N PRO A 25 1.10 -15.32 -6.97
CA PRO A 25 0.31 -16.25 -7.77
C PRO A 25 -0.10 -17.51 -7.03
N HIS A 26 0.56 -17.83 -5.93
CA HIS A 26 0.35 -19.07 -5.17
C HIS A 26 -0.50 -18.86 -3.91
N LEU A 27 -0.87 -17.60 -3.63
CA LEU A 27 -1.61 -17.27 -2.42
C LEU A 27 -3.06 -16.91 -2.74
N GLY A 28 -3.97 -17.35 -1.90
CA GLY A 28 -5.38 -16.94 -1.98
C GLY A 28 -5.65 -15.59 -1.31
N THR A 29 -4.67 -15.08 -0.57
CA THR A 29 -4.75 -13.80 0.14
C THR A 29 -3.53 -12.96 -0.16
N VAL A 30 -3.67 -11.65 0.05
CA VAL A 30 -2.56 -10.69 -0.04
C VAL A 30 -2.61 -9.75 1.14
N THR A 31 -1.44 -9.29 1.56
CA THR A 31 -1.32 -8.25 2.59
C THR A 31 -1.22 -6.91 1.90
N VAL A 32 -2.03 -5.96 2.34
CA VAL A 32 -2.14 -4.65 1.72
C VAL A 32 -2.09 -3.55 2.77
N ALA A 33 -1.69 -2.35 2.36
CA ALA A 33 -1.78 -1.14 3.17
C ALA A 33 -2.77 -0.20 2.49
N PRO A 34 -3.77 0.32 3.22
CA PRO A 34 -4.75 1.23 2.61
C PRO A 34 -4.10 2.55 2.24
N ILE A 35 -4.61 3.16 1.17
CA ILE A 35 -4.19 4.48 0.71
C ILE A 35 -5.28 5.47 1.08
N ARG A 36 -4.91 6.48 1.86
CA ARG A 36 -5.81 7.54 2.29
C ARG A 36 -5.65 8.74 1.38
N SER A 37 -6.73 9.47 1.15
CA SER A 37 -6.70 10.67 0.30
C SER A 37 -5.97 11.84 0.94
N LYS A 38 -5.77 11.81 2.26
CA LYS A 38 -5.11 12.89 3.00
C LYS A 38 -4.30 12.31 4.16
N GLY A 39 -3.05 12.74 4.27
CA GLY A 39 -2.16 12.31 5.34
C GLY A 39 -2.36 13.11 6.62
N ARG A 40 -1.83 12.56 7.72
CA ARG A 40 -1.82 13.18 9.04
C ARG A 40 -0.41 13.58 9.47
N GLY A 41 0.59 13.43 8.58
CA GLY A 41 1.98 13.75 8.87
C GLY A 41 2.69 12.75 9.76
N LEU A 42 2.23 11.51 9.79
CA LEU A 42 2.82 10.46 10.63
C LEU A 42 4.03 9.82 9.95
N SER A 43 4.99 9.34 10.76
CA SER A 43 6.16 8.61 10.25
C SER A 43 5.78 7.26 9.63
N THR A 44 4.57 6.78 9.89
CA THR A 44 4.01 5.53 9.36
C THR A 44 3.32 5.73 8.01
N GLU A 45 3.37 6.94 7.45
CA GLU A 45 2.75 7.28 6.18
C GLU A 45 3.79 7.50 5.09
N LEU A 46 3.49 7.02 3.90
CA LEU A 46 4.30 7.22 2.70
C LEU A 46 3.48 8.07 1.71
N SER A 47 4.03 9.22 1.32
CA SER A 47 3.36 10.11 0.36
C SER A 47 3.33 9.54 -1.04
N LEU A 48 2.19 9.64 -1.69
CA LEU A 48 1.97 9.23 -3.07
C LEU A 48 1.37 10.37 -3.87
N GLY A 49 1.25 10.18 -5.17
CA GLY A 49 0.66 11.15 -6.06
C GLY A 49 0.28 10.57 -7.41
N GLU A 50 0.09 11.46 -8.39
CA GLU A 50 -0.36 11.08 -9.73
C GLU A 50 0.60 10.10 -10.42
N GLY A 51 1.90 10.19 -10.15
CA GLY A 51 2.88 9.24 -10.67
C GLY A 51 2.66 7.81 -10.22
N ASN A 52 1.87 7.61 -9.15
CA ASN A 52 1.49 6.30 -8.63
C ASN A 52 0.08 5.88 -9.07
N GLY A 53 -0.62 6.72 -9.82
CA GLY A 53 -2.00 6.46 -10.24
C GLY A 53 -3.06 6.83 -9.20
N VAL A 54 -2.71 7.65 -8.22
CA VAL A 54 -3.64 8.16 -7.19
C VAL A 54 -3.53 9.69 -7.11
N GLU A 55 -4.45 10.32 -6.39
CA GLU A 55 -4.41 11.78 -6.23
C GLU A 55 -3.17 12.24 -5.49
N ASP A 56 -2.64 13.39 -5.87
CA ASP A 56 -1.56 14.03 -5.13
C ASP A 56 -2.02 14.33 -3.70
N GLY A 57 -1.11 14.12 -2.74
CA GLY A 57 -1.42 14.27 -1.34
C GLY A 57 -1.95 12.99 -0.68
N SER A 58 -2.17 11.93 -1.48
CA SER A 58 -2.53 10.61 -0.92
C SER A 58 -1.34 10.04 -0.15
N VAL A 59 -1.64 9.17 0.82
CA VAL A 59 -0.61 8.49 1.60
C VAL A 59 -0.94 7.01 1.76
N VAL A 60 0.09 6.18 1.81
CA VAL A 60 -0.04 4.79 2.26
C VAL A 60 -0.04 4.81 3.78
N ASP A 61 -1.07 4.23 4.38
CA ASP A 61 -1.21 4.13 5.83
C ASP A 61 -0.66 2.78 6.30
N CYS A 62 0.59 2.76 6.76
CA CYS A 62 1.25 1.53 7.21
C CYS A 62 0.75 1.05 8.58
N ASP A 63 0.00 1.86 9.31
CA ASP A 63 -0.67 1.42 10.54
C ASP A 63 -1.92 0.60 10.25
N GLY A 64 -2.46 0.70 9.04
CA GLY A 64 -3.68 0.00 8.63
C GLY A 64 -3.46 -1.28 7.84
N VAL A 65 -2.25 -1.84 7.86
CA VAL A 65 -1.93 -3.07 7.12
C VAL A 65 -2.88 -4.20 7.50
N THR A 66 -3.42 -4.88 6.49
CA THR A 66 -4.36 -5.97 6.67
C THR A 66 -4.20 -7.00 5.56
N THR A 67 -4.73 -8.20 5.79
CA THR A 67 -4.72 -9.29 4.80
C THR A 67 -6.12 -9.49 4.27
N ILE A 68 -6.25 -9.53 2.95
CA ILE A 68 -7.54 -9.66 2.27
C ILE A 68 -7.48 -10.79 1.24
N PRO A 69 -8.64 -11.37 0.86
CA PRO A 69 -8.68 -12.31 -0.26
C PRO A 69 -8.24 -11.62 -1.54
N VAL A 70 -7.51 -12.34 -2.40
CA VAL A 70 -7.11 -11.83 -3.72
C VAL A 70 -8.34 -11.37 -4.52
N SER A 71 -9.46 -12.07 -4.35
CA SER A 71 -10.71 -11.71 -5.03
C SER A 71 -11.28 -10.34 -4.65
N ALA A 72 -10.80 -9.75 -3.54
CA ALA A 72 -11.21 -8.42 -3.13
C ALA A 72 -10.46 -7.31 -3.87
N LEU A 73 -9.38 -7.65 -4.59
CA LEU A 73 -8.66 -6.69 -5.42
C LEU A 73 -9.42 -6.41 -6.70
N GLY A 74 -9.57 -5.14 -7.03
CA GLY A 74 -10.21 -4.69 -8.25
C GLY A 74 -9.20 -4.19 -9.27
N VAL A 75 -9.55 -3.08 -9.93
CA VAL A 75 -8.76 -2.50 -11.00
C VAL A 75 -7.38 -2.06 -10.50
N ASN A 76 -6.34 -2.33 -11.29
CA ASN A 76 -5.01 -1.79 -11.04
C ASN A 76 -5.02 -0.28 -11.33
N ARG A 77 -4.52 0.51 -10.37
CA ARG A 77 -4.45 1.97 -10.50
C ARG A 77 -3.05 2.45 -10.86
N GLY A 78 -2.04 1.69 -10.54
CA GLY A 78 -0.66 2.08 -10.77
C GLY A 78 0.31 1.23 -9.95
N PHE A 79 1.47 1.80 -9.67
CA PHE A 79 2.57 1.09 -9.00
C PHE A 79 3.35 2.02 -8.10
N LEU A 80 3.95 1.44 -7.05
CA LEU A 80 4.96 2.15 -6.28
C LEU A 80 6.21 2.32 -7.15
N LEU A 81 6.79 3.50 -7.12
CA LEU A 81 8.00 3.79 -7.89
C LEU A 81 9.24 3.23 -7.16
N PRO A 82 10.29 2.83 -7.91
CA PRO A 82 11.49 2.26 -7.27
C PRO A 82 12.10 3.13 -6.19
N ALA A 83 12.14 4.45 -6.39
CA ALA A 83 12.69 5.39 -5.41
C ALA A 83 11.88 5.45 -4.12
N GLN A 84 10.62 5.01 -4.15
CA GLN A 84 9.73 5.03 -2.99
C GLN A 84 9.87 3.79 -2.10
N GLU A 85 10.55 2.74 -2.56
CA GLU A 85 10.75 1.51 -1.78
C GLU A 85 11.48 1.79 -0.44
N VAL A 86 12.48 2.65 -0.47
CA VAL A 86 13.22 3.03 0.76
C VAL A 86 12.28 3.74 1.74
N LEU A 87 11.41 4.61 1.23
CA LEU A 87 10.45 5.34 2.05
C LEU A 87 9.39 4.39 2.63
N LEU A 88 8.95 3.41 1.84
CA LEU A 88 8.03 2.38 2.32
C LEU A 88 8.67 1.57 3.44
N SER A 89 9.92 1.18 3.28
CA SER A 89 10.67 0.43 4.28
C SER A 89 10.73 1.20 5.61
N ARG A 90 11.01 2.50 5.55
CA ARG A 90 11.05 3.36 6.73
C ARG A 90 9.68 3.45 7.42
N ALA A 91 8.62 3.63 6.64
CA ALA A 91 7.27 3.73 7.18
C ALA A 91 6.82 2.42 7.85
N LEU A 92 7.14 1.28 7.24
CA LEU A 92 6.83 -0.03 7.81
C LEU A 92 7.61 -0.29 9.10
N ARG A 93 8.89 0.07 9.12
CA ARG A 93 9.69 -0.06 10.35
C ARG A 93 9.12 0.78 11.47
N SER A 94 8.68 1.98 11.16
CA SER A 94 8.04 2.87 12.13
C SER A 94 6.74 2.27 12.65
N ALA A 95 5.90 1.73 11.75
CA ALA A 95 4.60 1.17 12.12
C ALA A 95 4.72 -0.06 13.01
N PHE A 96 5.75 -0.87 12.80
CA PHE A 96 5.96 -2.11 13.56
C PHE A 96 7.09 -2.01 14.59
N ASP A 97 7.62 -0.81 14.81
CA ASP A 97 8.70 -0.55 15.77
C ASP A 97 9.91 -1.46 15.54
N LEU A 98 10.28 -1.64 14.28
CA LEU A 98 11.42 -2.47 13.92
C LEU A 98 12.72 -1.66 13.95
N GLU A 99 13.77 -2.29 14.49
CA GLU A 99 15.11 -1.72 14.47
C GLU A 99 15.67 -1.82 13.04
N SER A 100 16.43 -0.81 12.66
CA SER A 100 17.09 -0.79 11.35
C SER A 100 18.40 -1.55 11.35
#